data_558f187c61498875364140defb5c1e65
#
_entry.id   558f187c61498875364140defb5c1e65
#
_cell.length_a   1.000
_cell.length_b   1.000
_cell.length_c   1.000
_cell.angle_alpha   90.00
_cell.angle_beta   90.00
_cell.angle_gamma   90.00
#
_symmetry.space_group_name_H-M   'P 1'
#
loop_
_entity.id
_entity.type
_entity.pdbx_description
1 polymer ?
#
loop_
_entity_poly.entity_id
_entity_poly.type
_entity_poly.pdbx_seq_one_letter_code
_entity_poly.pdbx_strand_id
1 'polypeptide(L)'
;MNRRGLLASGIAAGMVRPALAQPAIGGKSVTIVHVPQGNLVTMDAVWTTAVVTRNAAAMVFETLYGRDEALNPKPQMVAGHTVEENGLRWTMTLRDGLRFHDGTPVVARDCVASLKRWMTRDGIGQTIADRLNELSAPDDKTLVWRLKKPFSALPYALAKTQPTAIIVPERLANTDPFKQMSEAIGSGPFRYVAGEYVSGHRAIFEKFDKYNPRPEPVSFAAGGYRAMVDRVEFRIIPDAFTAAGALAAGEVDWLDSPLPDLLGMLKSKPGVEVAPIDIYGTFGCLRPNHLHGPTANAGVRRAMLAAIDQVDVMTAVMGGDPSLYRAPVGFYIPGTPSANDAGMDRVRKRPTKDQIKAMLKEAGYAGEKIVFMHPTDQVYYDAMSAVAIAAFRDVGINVEEQSTDWGTIVERRTSKEPLEKGGWSMFPYGAPAAEYRDPIFATNLRGNGGAAWFGWPTDREMETMRNAWMDSTDPAEQKRLDAATQLRAFETVPYIPLGQYLPPAAYRKNLLGVLKGAMPVFWNVTKG
;
A
#
# COMPACT_ATOMS: atom_id res chain seq x y z
N MET A 1 16.01 51.43 76.96
CA MET A 1 15.15 52.60 77.30
C MET A 1 14.44 53.06 76.04
N ASN A 2 13.08 53.04 76.07
CA ASN A 2 12.10 53.92 75.39
C ASN A 2 12.16 54.11 73.88
N ARG A 3 11.16 53.84 73.21
CA ARG A 3 9.72 54.16 73.02
C ARG A 3 9.45 54.54 71.52
N ARG A 4 8.59 53.76 70.89
CA ARG A 4 7.34 54.14 70.20
C ARG A 4 7.40 55.23 69.10
N GLY A 5 6.90 54.81 67.92
CA GLY A 5 6.34 55.67 66.91
C GLY A 5 5.62 54.82 65.89
N LEU A 6 4.27 54.69 66.02
CA LEU A 6 3.37 54.12 65.02
C LEU A 6 3.21 55.10 63.84
N LEU A 7 3.25 54.62 62.59
CA LEU A 7 2.53 55.20 61.50
C LEU A 7 1.90 54.08 60.67
N ALA A 8 0.60 54.05 60.63
CA ALA A 8 -0.23 53.17 59.84
C ALA A 8 -0.28 53.66 58.39
N SER A 9 0.04 52.77 57.47
CA SER A 9 -0.27 52.97 56.02
C SER A 9 -1.02 51.75 55.56
N GLY A 10 -2.30 51.94 55.19
CA GLY A 10 -3.20 50.92 54.71
C GLY A 10 -2.78 50.42 53.34
N ILE A 11 -2.54 49.11 53.21
CA ILE A 11 -2.41 48.42 51.93
C ILE A 11 -3.75 47.75 51.66
N ALA A 12 -4.43 48.26 50.61
CA ALA A 12 -5.63 47.62 50.06
C ALA A 12 -5.23 46.28 49.42
N ALA A 13 -5.54 45.19 50.11
CA ALA A 13 -5.39 43.84 49.54
C ALA A 13 -6.47 43.60 48.47
N GLY A 14 -6.08 43.73 47.23
CA GLY A 14 -6.89 43.24 46.09
C GLY A 14 -7.01 41.71 46.17
N MET A 15 -8.21 41.22 46.51
CA MET A 15 -8.53 39.78 46.41
C MET A 15 -8.49 39.34 44.95
N VAL A 16 -7.39 38.75 44.54
CA VAL A 16 -7.36 37.93 43.32
C VAL A 16 -8.17 36.66 43.61
N ARG A 17 -9.39 36.61 43.08
CA ARG A 17 -10.16 35.36 43.07
C ARG A 17 -9.41 34.35 42.21
N PRO A 18 -9.08 33.15 42.68
CA PRO A 18 -8.60 32.09 41.82
C PRO A 18 -9.73 31.75 40.86
N ALA A 19 -9.44 31.80 39.55
CA ALA A 19 -10.33 31.27 38.53
C ALA A 19 -10.51 29.78 38.84
N LEU A 20 -11.71 29.41 39.28
CA LEU A 20 -12.13 28.02 39.38
C LEU A 20 -12.05 27.46 37.94
N ALA A 21 -11.01 26.69 37.69
CA ALA A 21 -10.97 25.81 36.55
C ALA A 21 -12.23 24.93 36.65
N GLN A 22 -13.14 25.07 35.68
CA GLN A 22 -14.26 24.14 35.53
C GLN A 22 -13.66 22.74 35.40
N PRO A 23 -14.10 21.76 36.21
CA PRO A 23 -13.68 20.39 36.00
C PRO A 23 -14.16 20.00 34.61
N ALA A 24 -13.24 19.60 33.75
CA ALA A 24 -13.56 18.89 32.53
C ALA A 24 -14.49 17.75 32.90
N ILE A 25 -15.68 17.70 32.32
CA ILE A 25 -16.60 16.59 32.50
C ILE A 25 -15.85 15.38 31.96
N GLY A 26 -15.32 14.55 32.86
CA GLY A 26 -14.50 13.40 32.55
C GLY A 26 -15.31 12.27 31.94
N GLY A 27 -15.67 12.37 30.69
CA GLY A 27 -15.96 11.21 29.87
C GLY A 27 -14.64 10.45 29.66
N LYS A 28 -14.65 9.14 29.91
CA LYS A 28 -13.50 8.27 29.63
C LYS A 28 -13.13 8.41 28.15
N SER A 29 -11.91 8.85 27.84
CA SER A 29 -11.44 8.98 26.45
C SER A 29 -11.60 7.65 25.73
N VAL A 30 -12.28 7.67 24.56
CA VAL A 30 -12.53 6.47 23.76
C VAL A 30 -11.32 6.23 22.87
N THR A 31 -10.64 5.12 23.14
CA THR A 31 -9.43 4.72 22.39
C THR A 31 -9.64 3.40 21.68
N ILE A 32 -9.28 3.33 20.40
CA ILE A 32 -9.09 2.07 19.66
C ILE A 32 -7.63 1.64 19.82
N VAL A 33 -7.40 0.43 20.32
CA VAL A 33 -6.05 -0.16 20.43
C VAL A 33 -5.87 -1.14 19.28
N HIS A 34 -5.01 -0.77 18.34
CA HIS A 34 -4.69 -1.54 17.13
C HIS A 34 -3.30 -2.16 17.24
N VAL A 35 -3.20 -3.45 16.93
CA VAL A 35 -1.91 -4.15 16.79
C VAL A 35 -1.58 -4.25 15.30
N PRO A 36 -0.65 -3.40 14.80
CA PRO A 36 -0.24 -3.43 13.40
C PRO A 36 0.65 -4.65 13.10
N GLN A 37 0.82 -4.97 11.83
CA GLN A 37 1.68 -6.08 11.40
C GLN A 37 3.19 -5.85 11.63
N GLY A 38 3.62 -4.69 12.10
CA GLY A 38 5.02 -4.38 12.36
C GLY A 38 5.23 -3.08 13.10
N ASN A 39 6.48 -2.80 13.48
CA ASN A 39 6.85 -1.58 14.18
C ASN A 39 6.77 -0.34 13.28
N LEU A 40 6.18 0.75 13.79
CA LEU A 40 6.17 2.04 13.12
C LEU A 40 7.50 2.76 13.38
N VAL A 41 8.34 2.86 12.37
CA VAL A 41 9.66 3.52 12.45
C VAL A 41 9.61 4.98 12.01
N THR A 42 8.72 5.30 11.07
CA THR A 42 8.59 6.64 10.49
C THR A 42 7.16 6.90 10.03
N MET A 43 6.78 8.18 10.03
CA MET A 43 5.51 8.65 9.48
C MET A 43 5.61 9.08 7.99
N ASP A 44 6.80 9.06 7.41
CA ASP A 44 7.04 9.55 6.04
C ASP A 44 6.70 8.50 4.98
N ALA A 45 5.46 8.52 4.50
CA ALA A 45 4.93 7.60 3.50
C ALA A 45 5.49 7.83 2.07
N VAL A 46 6.25 8.91 1.84
CA VAL A 46 6.98 9.13 0.59
C VAL A 46 8.36 8.48 0.66
N TRP A 47 9.00 8.50 1.83
CA TRP A 47 10.33 7.95 2.02
C TRP A 47 10.33 6.41 2.04
N THR A 48 9.28 5.75 2.59
CA THR A 48 9.18 4.30 2.71
C THR A 48 7.87 3.74 2.16
N THR A 49 7.91 2.48 1.72
CA THR A 49 6.74 1.69 1.33
C THR A 49 6.28 0.72 2.43
N ALA A 50 6.71 0.92 3.68
CA ALA A 50 6.27 0.07 4.81
C ALA A 50 4.76 0.20 5.02
N VAL A 51 4.06 -0.94 5.10
CA VAL A 51 2.58 -0.97 5.23
C VAL A 51 2.12 -0.33 6.53
N VAL A 52 2.84 -0.52 7.65
CA VAL A 52 2.52 0.14 8.92
C VAL A 52 2.60 1.66 8.82
N THR A 53 3.61 2.20 8.09
CA THR A 53 3.71 3.64 7.81
C THR A 53 2.57 4.13 6.95
N ARG A 54 2.20 3.40 5.89
CA ARG A 54 1.04 3.71 5.04
C ARG A 54 -0.25 3.83 5.87
N ASN A 55 -0.53 2.83 6.71
CA ASN A 55 -1.75 2.78 7.51
C ASN A 55 -1.79 3.93 8.55
N ALA A 56 -0.67 4.22 9.20
CA ALA A 56 -0.53 5.34 10.12
C ALA A 56 -0.64 6.71 9.41
N ALA A 57 0.05 6.86 8.27
CA ALA A 57 0.07 8.08 7.48
C ALA A 57 -1.32 8.46 6.95
N ALA A 58 -2.16 7.48 6.60
CA ALA A 58 -3.52 7.73 6.13
C ALA A 58 -4.39 8.48 7.14
N MET A 59 -4.17 8.30 8.45
CA MET A 59 -4.89 9.04 9.49
C MET A 59 -4.43 10.50 9.60
N VAL A 60 -3.14 10.75 9.32
CA VAL A 60 -2.45 12.02 9.62
C VAL A 60 -2.41 12.95 8.40
N PHE A 61 -2.25 12.38 7.22
CA PHE A 61 -2.08 13.15 5.98
C PHE A 61 -3.24 12.94 5.03
N GLU A 62 -3.64 13.99 4.35
CA GLU A 62 -4.58 13.90 3.24
C GLU A 62 -3.84 13.90 1.89
N THR A 63 -4.58 13.55 0.84
CA THR A 63 -4.17 13.57 -0.56
C THR A 63 -5.14 14.40 -1.38
N LEU A 64 -4.76 14.85 -2.57
CA LEU A 64 -5.66 15.61 -3.45
C LEU A 64 -6.89 14.80 -3.87
N TYR A 65 -6.68 13.51 -4.11
CA TYR A 65 -7.72 12.52 -4.43
C TYR A 65 -7.63 11.33 -3.49
N GLY A 66 -8.77 10.79 -3.07
CA GLY A 66 -8.88 9.52 -2.39
C GLY A 66 -9.43 8.44 -3.32
N ARG A 67 -9.42 7.18 -2.88
CA ARG A 67 -10.07 6.05 -3.58
C ARG A 67 -11.34 5.64 -2.86
N ASP A 68 -12.42 5.43 -3.62
CA ASP A 68 -13.60 4.75 -3.09
C ASP A 68 -13.35 3.22 -2.94
N GLU A 69 -14.34 2.51 -2.42
CA GLU A 69 -14.26 1.06 -2.22
C GLU A 69 -14.02 0.29 -3.53
N ALA A 70 -14.46 0.82 -4.67
CA ALA A 70 -14.23 0.26 -6.00
C ALA A 70 -12.89 0.71 -6.64
N LEU A 71 -11.99 1.34 -5.85
CA LEU A 71 -10.70 1.92 -6.26
C LEU A 71 -10.80 3.07 -7.26
N ASN A 72 -11.98 3.68 -7.46
CA ASN A 72 -12.09 4.85 -8.32
C ASN A 72 -11.59 6.09 -7.59
N PRO A 73 -10.87 6.99 -8.28
CA PRO A 73 -10.43 8.24 -7.69
C PRO A 73 -11.62 9.16 -7.46
N LYS A 74 -11.67 9.76 -6.30
CA LYS A 74 -12.64 10.79 -5.90
C LYS A 74 -11.90 12.02 -5.40
N PRO A 75 -12.38 13.23 -5.68
CA PRO A 75 -11.85 14.43 -5.06
C PRO A 75 -11.80 14.29 -3.54
N GLN A 76 -10.66 14.65 -2.90
CA GLN A 76 -10.53 14.66 -1.43
C GLN A 76 -10.17 16.07 -0.93
N MET A 77 -8.94 16.55 -1.12
CA MET A 77 -8.58 17.93 -0.81
C MET A 77 -9.01 18.90 -1.92
N VAL A 78 -9.13 18.45 -3.15
CA VAL A 78 -9.64 19.29 -4.24
C VAL A 78 -11.16 19.34 -4.23
N ALA A 79 -11.75 20.48 -4.57
CA ALA A 79 -13.17 20.63 -4.84
C ALA A 79 -13.53 19.94 -6.17
N GLY A 80 -12.64 20.03 -7.15
CA GLY A 80 -12.79 19.44 -8.48
C GLY A 80 -11.60 19.79 -9.37
N HIS A 81 -11.73 19.42 -10.66
CA HIS A 81 -10.75 19.78 -11.69
C HIS A 81 -11.41 20.03 -13.03
N THR A 82 -10.72 20.77 -13.90
CA THR A 82 -11.04 20.89 -15.33
C THR A 82 -9.88 20.32 -16.16
N VAL A 83 -10.21 19.80 -17.34
CA VAL A 83 -9.24 19.23 -18.29
C VAL A 83 -9.42 19.96 -19.61
N GLU A 84 -8.38 20.58 -20.10
CA GLU A 84 -8.35 21.40 -21.30
C GLU A 84 -7.22 20.94 -22.24
N GLU A 85 -7.16 21.52 -23.44
CA GLU A 85 -6.09 21.27 -24.40
C GLU A 85 -5.88 19.76 -24.68
N ASN A 86 -7.00 19.02 -24.89
CA ASN A 86 -6.97 17.57 -25.13
C ASN A 86 -6.21 16.77 -24.06
N GLY A 87 -6.35 17.13 -22.80
CA GLY A 87 -5.70 16.44 -21.69
C GLY A 87 -4.28 16.93 -21.34
N LEU A 88 -3.82 17.99 -22.00
CA LEU A 88 -2.50 18.58 -21.73
C LEU A 88 -2.51 19.59 -20.57
N ARG A 89 -3.67 20.15 -20.24
CA ARG A 89 -3.82 21.08 -19.13
C ARG A 89 -4.87 20.61 -18.15
N TRP A 90 -4.47 20.49 -16.88
CA TRP A 90 -5.36 20.20 -15.76
C TRP A 90 -5.32 21.38 -14.78
N THR A 91 -6.49 21.84 -14.36
CA THR A 91 -6.63 22.84 -13.30
C THR A 91 -7.40 22.22 -12.16
N MET A 92 -6.79 22.16 -10.98
CA MET A 92 -7.36 21.58 -9.76
C MET A 92 -7.54 22.69 -8.73
N THR A 93 -8.72 22.77 -8.09
CA THR A 93 -9.03 23.79 -7.09
C THR A 93 -9.18 23.14 -5.72
N LEU A 94 -8.45 23.63 -4.72
CA LEU A 94 -8.59 23.18 -3.33
C LEU A 94 -9.95 23.58 -2.75
N ARG A 95 -10.56 22.71 -1.95
CA ARG A 95 -11.76 23.05 -1.20
C ARG A 95 -11.43 24.01 -0.05
N ASP A 96 -12.43 24.73 0.44
CA ASP A 96 -12.28 25.69 1.52
C ASP A 96 -12.05 25.01 2.88
N GLY A 97 -11.40 25.75 3.79
CA GLY A 97 -11.28 25.38 5.20
C GLY A 97 -10.27 24.28 5.52
N LEU A 98 -9.40 23.92 4.58
CA LEU A 98 -8.30 23.00 4.83
C LEU A 98 -7.26 23.62 5.77
N ARG A 99 -6.85 22.86 6.80
CA ARG A 99 -5.85 23.28 7.76
C ARG A 99 -4.92 22.14 8.12
N PHE A 100 -3.65 22.46 8.30
CA PHE A 100 -2.69 21.56 8.92
C PHE A 100 -2.89 21.44 10.43
N HIS A 101 -2.31 20.42 11.05
CA HIS A 101 -2.42 20.16 12.49
C HIS A 101 -1.81 21.26 13.36
N ASP A 102 -0.88 22.06 12.84
CA ASP A 102 -0.33 23.26 13.49
C ASP A 102 -1.26 24.48 13.39
N GLY A 103 -2.40 24.34 12.71
CA GLY A 103 -3.41 25.37 12.53
C GLY A 103 -3.21 26.28 11.33
N THR A 104 -2.10 26.15 10.60
CA THR A 104 -1.88 26.93 9.36
C THR A 104 -2.82 26.45 8.24
N PRO A 105 -3.26 27.34 7.33
CA PRO A 105 -4.07 26.94 6.18
C PRO A 105 -3.23 26.10 5.22
N VAL A 106 -3.88 25.11 4.57
CA VAL A 106 -3.29 24.41 3.43
C VAL A 106 -3.47 25.26 2.19
N VAL A 107 -2.40 25.50 1.45
CA VAL A 107 -2.42 26.28 0.21
C VAL A 107 -1.80 25.49 -0.95
N ALA A 108 -2.08 25.94 -2.19
CA ALA A 108 -1.67 25.21 -3.39
C ALA A 108 -0.14 25.03 -3.52
N ARG A 109 0.68 25.95 -3.00
CA ARG A 109 2.15 25.80 -2.99
C ARG A 109 2.62 24.64 -2.14
N ASP A 110 1.92 24.32 -1.02
CA ASP A 110 2.23 23.13 -0.20
C ASP A 110 2.00 21.86 -1.01
N CYS A 111 0.92 21.83 -1.78
CA CYS A 111 0.59 20.72 -2.66
C CYS A 111 1.64 20.56 -3.77
N VAL A 112 2.03 21.66 -4.42
CA VAL A 112 3.06 21.64 -5.48
C VAL A 112 4.38 21.08 -4.95
N ALA A 113 4.85 21.55 -3.79
CA ALA A 113 6.07 21.08 -3.16
C ALA A 113 5.99 19.59 -2.78
N SER A 114 4.88 19.18 -2.15
CA SER A 114 4.63 17.80 -1.76
C SER A 114 4.61 16.85 -2.95
N LEU A 115 3.93 17.23 -4.03
CA LEU A 115 3.85 16.43 -5.25
C LEU A 115 5.20 16.31 -5.97
N LYS A 116 6.01 17.36 -6.00
CA LYS A 116 7.38 17.30 -6.55
C LYS A 116 8.25 16.32 -5.77
N ARG A 117 8.16 16.33 -4.42
CA ARG A 117 8.85 15.38 -3.57
C ARG A 117 8.40 13.94 -3.84
N TRP A 118 7.09 13.70 -3.90
CA TRP A 118 6.51 12.40 -4.21
C TRP A 118 6.91 11.89 -5.60
N MET A 119 6.84 12.73 -6.64
CA MET A 119 7.23 12.38 -8.01
C MET A 119 8.69 11.92 -8.13
N THR A 120 9.57 12.36 -7.24
CA THR A 120 10.96 11.92 -7.23
C THR A 120 11.12 10.47 -6.75
N ARG A 121 10.21 9.99 -5.90
CA ARG A 121 10.30 8.68 -5.22
C ARG A 121 9.40 7.61 -5.82
N ASP A 122 8.24 7.99 -6.30
CA ASP A 122 7.21 7.06 -6.81
C ASP A 122 7.38 6.78 -8.30
N GLY A 123 7.27 5.50 -8.72
CA GLY A 123 7.46 5.12 -10.13
C GLY A 123 6.39 5.70 -11.07
N ILE A 124 5.13 5.88 -10.61
CA ILE A 124 4.09 6.58 -11.37
C ILE A 124 4.35 8.09 -11.32
N GLY A 125 4.79 8.59 -10.17
CA GLY A 125 5.22 9.97 -10.01
C GLY A 125 6.33 10.35 -10.99
N GLN A 126 7.34 9.51 -11.16
CA GLN A 126 8.42 9.67 -12.16
C GLN A 126 7.86 9.67 -13.59
N THR A 127 6.91 8.77 -13.90
CA THR A 127 6.23 8.74 -15.21
C THR A 127 5.48 10.04 -15.48
N ILE A 128 4.85 10.63 -14.46
CA ILE A 128 4.21 11.94 -14.58
C ILE A 128 5.26 13.04 -14.76
N ALA A 129 6.35 13.01 -13.99
CA ALA A 129 7.45 13.99 -14.10
C ALA A 129 8.05 14.02 -15.51
N ASP A 130 8.24 12.89 -16.17
CA ASP A 130 8.72 12.79 -17.56
C ASP A 130 7.75 13.46 -18.56
N ARG A 131 6.45 13.41 -18.27
CA ARG A 131 5.37 14.02 -19.07
C ARG A 131 5.09 15.48 -18.69
N LEU A 132 5.63 15.94 -17.56
CA LEU A 132 5.36 17.26 -17.02
C LEU A 132 6.15 18.33 -17.75
N ASN A 133 5.46 19.40 -18.17
CA ASN A 133 6.07 20.64 -18.58
C ASN A 133 6.16 21.63 -17.40
N GLU A 134 5.03 21.76 -16.65
CA GLU A 134 4.93 22.68 -15.53
C GLU A 134 3.93 22.13 -14.49
N LEU A 135 4.27 22.30 -13.21
CA LEU A 135 3.34 22.19 -12.08
C LEU A 135 3.48 23.45 -11.24
N SER A 136 2.46 24.28 -11.21
CA SER A 136 2.47 25.60 -10.56
C SER A 136 1.23 25.85 -9.71
N ALA A 137 1.35 26.83 -8.82
CA ALA A 137 0.28 27.37 -7.97
C ALA A 137 0.15 28.85 -8.25
N PRO A 138 -0.72 29.27 -9.19
CA PRO A 138 -0.91 30.69 -9.53
C PRO A 138 -1.52 31.50 -8.39
N ASP A 139 -2.26 30.86 -7.48
CA ASP A 139 -2.82 31.42 -6.28
C ASP A 139 -2.85 30.37 -5.14
N ASP A 140 -3.38 30.72 -3.98
CA ASP A 140 -3.40 29.86 -2.79
C ASP A 140 -4.32 28.63 -2.92
N LYS A 141 -5.20 28.55 -3.91
CA LYS A 141 -6.18 27.46 -4.08
C LYS A 141 -6.01 26.66 -5.37
N THR A 142 -5.31 27.21 -6.36
CA THR A 142 -5.28 26.64 -7.70
C THR A 142 -3.95 25.95 -7.98
N LEU A 143 -4.02 24.68 -8.41
CA LEU A 143 -2.90 23.95 -8.98
C LEU A 143 -3.10 23.82 -10.49
N VAL A 144 -2.08 24.15 -11.28
CA VAL A 144 -2.07 23.99 -12.73
C VAL A 144 -1.00 22.98 -13.14
N TRP A 145 -1.43 21.95 -13.86
CA TRP A 145 -0.55 20.97 -14.51
C TRP A 145 -0.53 21.24 -16.00
N ARG A 146 0.64 21.42 -16.59
CA ARG A 146 0.84 21.45 -18.04
C ARG A 146 1.69 20.26 -18.43
N LEU A 147 1.15 19.42 -19.30
CA LEU A 147 1.78 18.17 -19.72
C LEU A 147 2.29 18.28 -21.16
N LYS A 148 3.38 17.58 -21.47
CA LYS A 148 3.94 17.40 -22.83
C LYS A 148 3.13 16.36 -23.63
N LYS A 149 2.50 15.43 -22.89
CA LYS A 149 1.63 14.37 -23.44
C LYS A 149 0.46 14.16 -22.48
N PRO A 150 -0.73 13.83 -22.98
CA PRO A 150 -1.88 13.54 -22.12
C PRO A 150 -1.58 12.46 -21.08
N PHE A 151 -2.23 12.56 -19.93
CA PHE A 151 -2.17 11.53 -18.89
C PHE A 151 -3.54 11.43 -18.19
N SER A 152 -4.44 10.62 -18.76
CA SER A 152 -5.82 10.47 -18.27
C SER A 152 -5.90 9.88 -16.86
N ALA A 153 -4.87 9.13 -16.44
CA ALA A 153 -4.81 8.50 -15.12
C ALA A 153 -4.30 9.41 -13.99
N LEU A 154 -4.17 10.74 -14.21
CA LEU A 154 -3.66 11.67 -13.19
C LEU A 154 -4.43 11.59 -11.86
N PRO A 155 -5.78 11.62 -11.80
CA PRO A 155 -6.51 11.46 -10.55
C PRO A 155 -6.25 10.11 -9.87
N TYR A 156 -6.11 9.03 -10.64
CA TYR A 156 -5.79 7.70 -10.12
C TYR A 156 -4.40 7.66 -9.46
N ALA A 157 -3.40 8.30 -10.09
CA ALA A 157 -2.05 8.38 -9.55
C ALA A 157 -2.02 9.17 -8.24
N LEU A 158 -2.75 10.29 -8.16
CA LEU A 158 -2.84 11.14 -6.98
C LEU A 158 -3.68 10.51 -5.84
N ALA A 159 -4.50 9.50 -6.15
CA ALA A 159 -5.26 8.72 -5.18
C ALA A 159 -4.55 7.42 -4.75
N LYS A 160 -3.32 7.17 -5.20
CA LYS A 160 -2.56 5.96 -4.91
C LYS A 160 -2.29 5.84 -3.41
N THR A 161 -2.47 4.61 -2.87
CA THR A 161 -2.30 4.36 -1.44
C THR A 161 -0.87 4.02 -1.03
N GLN A 162 0.02 3.67 -2.00
CA GLN A 162 1.40 3.29 -1.67
C GLN A 162 2.36 3.36 -2.89
N PRO A 163 3.45 4.16 -2.82
CA PRO A 163 3.65 5.30 -1.93
C PRO A 163 2.58 6.37 -2.11
N THR A 164 2.13 6.96 -1.02
CA THR A 164 1.01 7.90 -1.01
C THR A 164 1.49 9.31 -1.35
N ALA A 165 0.77 10.01 -2.23
CA ALA A 165 1.02 11.41 -2.57
C ALA A 165 0.49 12.35 -1.46
N ILE A 166 1.04 12.20 -0.24
CA ILE A 166 0.64 12.99 0.94
C ILE A 166 0.94 14.46 0.77
N ILE A 167 0.05 15.30 1.30
CA ILE A 167 0.25 16.75 1.34
C ILE A 167 0.72 17.14 2.73
N VAL A 168 1.81 17.91 2.76
CA VAL A 168 2.46 18.42 3.98
C VAL A 168 2.82 19.89 3.78
N PRO A 169 3.07 20.67 4.86
CA PRO A 169 3.58 22.05 4.73
C PRO A 169 4.81 22.12 3.82
N GLU A 170 4.89 23.15 2.99
CA GLU A 170 5.98 23.36 2.02
C GLU A 170 7.38 23.20 2.66
N ARG A 171 7.56 23.69 3.90
CA ARG A 171 8.84 23.56 4.64
C ARG A 171 9.26 22.10 4.86
N LEU A 172 8.28 21.18 5.05
CA LEU A 172 8.52 19.75 5.20
C LEU A 172 8.64 19.07 3.84
N ALA A 173 7.84 19.49 2.86
CA ALA A 173 7.90 18.98 1.49
C ALA A 173 9.25 19.24 0.83
N ASN A 174 9.93 20.32 1.18
CA ASN A 174 11.28 20.69 0.69
C ASN A 174 12.41 19.87 1.34
N THR A 175 12.10 18.94 2.27
CA THR A 175 13.08 17.95 2.73
C THR A 175 13.55 17.11 1.54
N ASP A 176 14.84 16.86 1.47
CA ASP A 176 15.45 15.97 0.47
C ASP A 176 14.62 14.67 0.35
N PRO A 177 14.15 14.31 -0.85
CA PRO A 177 13.28 13.13 -1.02
C PRO A 177 13.89 11.80 -0.54
N PHE A 178 15.21 11.74 -0.39
CA PHE A 178 15.94 10.57 0.11
C PHE A 178 16.23 10.63 1.62
N LYS A 179 15.74 11.68 2.30
CA LYS A 179 15.79 11.83 3.76
C LYS A 179 14.38 11.85 4.34
N GLN A 180 14.25 11.38 5.57
CA GLN A 180 12.99 11.42 6.29
C GLN A 180 12.65 12.85 6.73
N MET A 181 11.35 13.18 6.70
CA MET A 181 10.86 14.41 7.30
C MET A 181 11.06 14.40 8.82
N SER A 182 11.37 15.56 9.38
CA SER A 182 11.62 15.74 10.83
C SER A 182 10.34 15.74 11.68
N GLU A 183 9.19 16.04 11.07
CA GLU A 183 7.89 16.19 11.73
C GLU A 183 6.78 15.49 10.94
N ALA A 184 5.73 15.09 11.64
CA ALA A 184 4.53 14.49 11.05
C ALA A 184 3.32 15.46 11.17
N ILE A 185 3.38 16.56 10.44
CA ILE A 185 2.29 17.56 10.37
C ILE A 185 1.53 17.36 9.07
N GLY A 186 0.30 16.89 9.19
CA GLY A 186 -0.65 16.70 8.08
C GLY A 186 -1.91 17.50 8.30
N SER A 187 -2.95 17.18 7.52
CA SER A 187 -4.28 17.80 7.56
C SER A 187 -5.41 16.77 7.78
N GLY A 188 -5.06 15.52 8.11
CA GLY A 188 -6.00 14.43 8.28
C GLY A 188 -6.83 14.50 9.56
N PRO A 189 -7.80 13.57 9.73
CA PRO A 189 -8.73 13.57 10.87
C PRO A 189 -8.09 13.26 12.22
N PHE A 190 -6.89 12.68 12.22
CA PHE A 190 -6.10 12.43 13.42
C PHE A 190 -4.73 13.07 13.31
N ARG A 191 -4.17 13.50 14.43
CA ARG A 191 -2.79 14.02 14.52
C ARG A 191 -1.89 13.03 15.26
N TYR A 192 -0.66 12.90 14.81
CA TYR A 192 0.36 12.09 15.48
C TYR A 192 0.87 12.78 16.74
N VAL A 193 0.93 12.04 17.88
CA VAL A 193 1.40 12.56 19.17
C VAL A 193 2.84 12.11 19.39
N ALA A 194 3.79 12.87 18.84
CA ALA A 194 5.22 12.53 18.88
C ALA A 194 5.76 12.34 20.30
N GLY A 195 5.26 13.13 21.27
CA GLY A 195 5.70 13.04 22.69
C GLY A 195 5.27 11.75 23.40
N GLU A 196 4.34 10.97 22.84
CA GLU A 196 3.89 9.70 23.39
C GLU A 196 4.40 8.48 22.60
N TYR A 197 5.19 8.71 21.54
CA TYR A 197 5.80 7.64 20.76
C TYR A 197 6.89 6.93 21.55
N VAL A 198 6.83 5.60 21.61
CA VAL A 198 7.87 4.74 22.17
C VAL A 198 8.20 3.68 21.13
N SER A 199 9.41 3.76 20.59
CA SER A 199 9.87 2.84 19.52
C SER A 199 9.76 1.38 19.96
N GLY A 200 9.21 0.52 19.09
CA GLY A 200 8.98 -0.89 19.38
C GLY A 200 7.88 -1.18 20.39
N HIS A 201 7.16 -0.16 20.88
CA HIS A 201 6.10 -0.34 21.88
C HIS A 201 4.76 0.29 21.44
N ARG A 202 4.74 1.61 21.18
CA ARG A 202 3.48 2.28 20.83
C ARG A 202 3.66 3.55 20.02
N ALA A 203 2.61 3.87 19.23
CA ALA A 203 2.41 5.18 18.61
C ALA A 203 0.96 5.64 18.86
N ILE A 204 0.76 6.94 19.15
CA ILE A 204 -0.54 7.51 19.50
C ILE A 204 -0.97 8.51 18.43
N PHE A 205 -2.24 8.42 18.08
CA PHE A 205 -2.92 9.34 17.19
C PHE A 205 -4.15 9.87 17.91
N GLU A 206 -4.33 11.18 17.94
CA GLU A 206 -5.49 11.78 18.59
C GLU A 206 -6.33 12.57 17.59
N LYS A 207 -7.61 12.65 17.82
CA LYS A 207 -8.58 13.37 17.03
C LYS A 207 -8.16 14.81 16.80
N PHE A 208 -8.27 15.29 15.57
CA PHE A 208 -8.07 16.68 15.20
C PHE A 208 -9.41 17.40 15.11
N ASP A 209 -9.81 18.13 16.16
CA ASP A 209 -11.13 18.76 16.24
C ASP A 209 -11.39 19.83 15.16
N LYS A 210 -10.32 20.41 14.58
CA LYS A 210 -10.42 21.40 13.50
C LYS A 210 -10.41 20.77 12.09
N TYR A 211 -10.47 19.44 12.01
CA TYR A 211 -10.58 18.75 10.73
C TYR A 211 -11.89 19.15 10.04
N ASN A 212 -11.79 19.48 8.74
CA ASN A 212 -12.94 19.84 7.92
C ASN A 212 -13.33 18.66 7.01
N PRO A 213 -14.27 17.77 7.39
CA PRO A 213 -14.66 16.62 6.56
C PRO A 213 -15.41 17.07 5.32
N ARG A 214 -15.34 16.26 4.26
CA ARG A 214 -16.23 16.42 3.10
C ARG A 214 -17.68 16.13 3.49
N PRO A 215 -18.66 16.75 2.78
CA PRO A 215 -20.08 16.47 3.03
C PRO A 215 -20.53 15.11 2.47
N GLU A 216 -19.85 14.57 1.45
CA GLU A 216 -20.22 13.32 0.80
C GLU A 216 -20.06 12.14 1.75
N PRO A 217 -20.89 11.08 1.61
CA PRO A 217 -20.73 9.86 2.35
C PRO A 217 -19.32 9.29 2.20
N VAL A 218 -18.80 8.73 3.29
CA VAL A 218 -17.50 8.04 3.24
C VAL A 218 -17.60 6.76 2.41
N SER A 219 -16.57 6.51 1.60
CA SER A 219 -16.36 5.25 0.90
C SER A 219 -14.87 4.95 0.91
N PHE A 220 -14.43 4.06 1.77
CA PHE A 220 -13.04 3.71 2.03
C PHE A 220 -12.15 4.95 2.29
N ALA A 221 -11.27 5.31 1.34
CA ALA A 221 -10.35 6.44 1.42
C ALA A 221 -10.84 7.64 0.57
N ALA A 222 -12.17 7.87 0.52
CA ALA A 222 -12.80 9.00 -0.12
C ALA A 222 -14.02 9.47 0.67
N GLY A 223 -14.39 10.74 0.51
CA GLY A 223 -15.57 11.34 1.14
C GLY A 223 -15.32 11.87 2.55
N GLY A 224 -16.35 11.87 3.39
CA GLY A 224 -16.35 12.52 4.70
C GLY A 224 -15.69 11.70 5.80
N TYR A 225 -14.39 11.84 5.98
CA TYR A 225 -13.69 11.24 7.13
C TYR A 225 -14.15 11.90 8.43
N ARG A 226 -14.48 11.10 9.43
CA ARG A 226 -14.87 11.59 10.75
C ARG A 226 -14.14 10.79 11.83
N ALA A 227 -13.34 11.45 12.65
CA ALA A 227 -12.78 10.85 13.86
C ALA A 227 -13.91 10.68 14.88
N MET A 228 -14.40 9.44 15.05
CA MET A 228 -15.50 9.09 15.94
C MET A 228 -15.02 8.62 17.30
N VAL A 229 -13.71 8.46 17.50
CA VAL A 229 -13.03 8.13 18.74
C VAL A 229 -12.00 9.22 19.04
N ASP A 230 -11.62 9.37 20.31
CA ASP A 230 -10.67 10.41 20.73
C ASP A 230 -9.24 10.05 20.33
N ARG A 231 -8.90 8.74 20.39
CA ARG A 231 -7.55 8.26 20.14
C ARG A 231 -7.53 6.94 19.38
N VAL A 232 -6.46 6.73 18.63
CA VAL A 232 -6.03 5.44 18.09
C VAL A 232 -4.62 5.17 18.61
N GLU A 233 -4.43 4.02 19.24
CA GLU A 233 -3.12 3.54 19.70
C GLU A 233 -2.66 2.41 18.80
N PHE A 234 -1.52 2.55 18.16
CA PHE A 234 -0.79 1.43 17.57
C PHE A 234 0.08 0.82 18.65
N ARG A 235 -0.29 -0.38 19.10
CA ARG A 235 0.42 -1.15 20.14
C ARG A 235 1.20 -2.28 19.49
N ILE A 236 2.51 -2.32 19.69
CA ILE A 236 3.36 -3.34 19.12
C ILE A 236 3.38 -4.54 20.08
N ILE A 237 2.89 -5.68 19.61
CA ILE A 237 2.92 -6.97 20.29
C ILE A 237 3.58 -7.96 19.34
N PRO A 238 4.89 -8.23 19.46
CA PRO A 238 5.62 -9.04 18.47
C PRO A 238 5.18 -10.52 18.43
N ASP A 239 4.79 -11.08 19.56
CA ASP A 239 4.34 -12.46 19.64
C ASP A 239 2.87 -12.59 19.23
N ALA A 240 2.61 -13.37 18.18
CA ALA A 240 1.28 -13.50 17.58
C ALA A 240 0.26 -14.19 18.50
N PHE A 241 0.69 -15.13 19.36
CA PHE A 241 -0.18 -15.80 20.32
C PHE A 241 -0.58 -14.84 21.44
N THR A 242 0.37 -14.04 21.92
CA THR A 242 0.12 -12.98 22.92
C THR A 242 -0.85 -11.94 22.34
N ALA A 243 -0.65 -11.50 21.10
CA ALA A 243 -1.55 -10.55 20.44
C ALA A 243 -2.97 -11.10 20.30
N ALA A 244 -3.12 -12.37 19.87
CA ALA A 244 -4.41 -13.03 19.76
C ALA A 244 -5.08 -13.23 21.14
N GLY A 245 -4.32 -13.56 22.18
CA GLY A 245 -4.79 -13.62 23.57
C GLY A 245 -5.32 -12.27 24.06
N ALA A 246 -4.57 -11.19 23.83
CA ALA A 246 -4.94 -9.82 24.18
C ALA A 246 -6.25 -9.37 23.49
N LEU A 247 -6.44 -9.72 22.21
CA LEU A 247 -7.70 -9.45 21.52
C LEU A 247 -8.86 -10.26 22.13
N ALA A 248 -8.64 -11.54 22.41
CA ALA A 248 -9.66 -12.40 23.04
C ALA A 248 -10.06 -11.90 24.42
N ALA A 249 -9.11 -11.38 25.20
CA ALA A 249 -9.32 -10.79 26.53
C ALA A 249 -9.94 -9.37 26.49
N GLY A 250 -9.92 -8.70 25.33
CA GLY A 250 -10.40 -7.33 25.18
C GLY A 250 -9.40 -6.25 25.61
N GLU A 251 -8.12 -6.60 25.73
CA GLU A 251 -7.02 -5.66 26.04
C GLU A 251 -6.59 -4.85 24.80
N VAL A 252 -6.84 -5.39 23.62
CA VAL A 252 -6.70 -4.71 22.33
C VAL A 252 -7.98 -4.88 21.52
N ASP A 253 -8.20 -4.02 20.52
CA ASP A 253 -9.45 -3.97 19.77
C ASP A 253 -9.32 -4.54 18.35
N TRP A 254 -8.12 -4.51 17.75
CA TRP A 254 -7.93 -4.85 16.35
C TRP A 254 -6.52 -5.42 16.11
N LEU A 255 -6.43 -6.59 15.50
CA LEU A 255 -5.22 -7.18 14.94
C LEU A 255 -5.25 -7.02 13.41
N ASP A 256 -4.23 -6.43 12.84
CA ASP A 256 -4.14 -6.17 11.39
C ASP A 256 -4.01 -7.46 10.58
N SER A 257 -3.17 -8.40 11.04
CA SER A 257 -2.89 -9.64 10.31
C SER A 257 -2.55 -10.79 11.27
N PRO A 258 -3.56 -11.43 11.89
CA PRO A 258 -3.32 -12.62 12.71
C PRO A 258 -2.80 -13.78 11.86
N LEU A 259 -1.97 -14.65 12.46
CA LEU A 259 -1.49 -15.85 11.79
C LEU A 259 -2.65 -16.77 11.38
N PRO A 260 -2.57 -17.45 10.21
CA PRO A 260 -3.61 -18.36 9.74
C PRO A 260 -4.03 -19.41 10.77
N ASP A 261 -3.06 -19.99 11.49
CA ASP A 261 -3.31 -21.01 12.51
C ASP A 261 -4.13 -20.52 13.71
N LEU A 262 -4.16 -19.22 13.95
CA LEU A 262 -4.92 -18.61 15.07
C LEU A 262 -6.34 -18.22 14.68
N LEU A 263 -6.70 -18.24 13.37
CA LEU A 263 -8.00 -17.79 12.89
C LEU A 263 -9.14 -18.65 13.46
N GLY A 264 -8.94 -19.97 13.58
CA GLY A 264 -9.93 -20.88 14.17
C GLY A 264 -10.24 -20.54 15.63
N MET A 265 -9.21 -20.28 16.42
CA MET A 265 -9.34 -19.87 17.82
C MET A 265 -10.03 -18.49 17.92
N LEU A 266 -9.63 -17.51 17.13
CA LEU A 266 -10.24 -16.18 17.14
C LEU A 266 -11.72 -16.20 16.70
N LYS A 267 -12.07 -16.96 15.65
CA LYS A 267 -13.44 -17.17 15.19
C LYS A 267 -14.34 -17.79 16.27
N SER A 268 -13.77 -18.60 17.18
CA SER A 268 -14.53 -19.22 18.29
C SER A 268 -14.89 -18.24 19.41
N LYS A 269 -14.32 -17.03 19.44
CA LYS A 269 -14.58 -16.02 20.50
C LYS A 269 -15.82 -15.19 20.14
N PRO A 270 -16.90 -15.21 20.94
CA PRO A 270 -18.17 -14.55 20.58
C PRO A 270 -18.05 -13.04 20.34
N GLY A 271 -17.11 -12.38 21.02
CA GLY A 271 -16.88 -10.92 20.90
C GLY A 271 -15.90 -10.51 19.80
N VAL A 272 -15.41 -11.45 18.97
CA VAL A 272 -14.41 -11.20 17.92
C VAL A 272 -15.04 -11.45 16.55
N GLU A 273 -14.77 -10.54 15.63
CA GLU A 273 -15.02 -10.69 14.18
C GLU A 273 -13.71 -11.00 13.50
N VAL A 274 -13.71 -11.95 12.55
CA VAL A 274 -12.56 -12.30 11.72
C VAL A 274 -12.99 -12.23 10.27
N ALA A 275 -12.53 -11.19 9.57
CA ALA A 275 -12.93 -10.94 8.19
C ALA A 275 -11.83 -10.18 7.43
N PRO A 276 -11.69 -10.36 6.10
CA PRO A 276 -10.86 -9.50 5.27
C PRO A 276 -11.36 -8.05 5.33
N ILE A 277 -10.48 -7.14 5.70
CA ILE A 277 -10.70 -5.69 5.58
C ILE A 277 -10.26 -5.23 4.20
N ASP A 278 -9.08 -5.68 3.76
CA ASP A 278 -8.63 -5.49 2.39
C ASP A 278 -9.34 -6.48 1.47
N ILE A 279 -10.37 -5.99 0.76
CA ILE A 279 -11.16 -6.80 -0.17
C ILE A 279 -10.42 -7.13 -1.47
N TYR A 280 -9.27 -6.48 -1.69
CA TYR A 280 -8.36 -6.77 -2.79
C TYR A 280 -7.20 -7.66 -2.36
N GLY A 281 -6.75 -7.53 -1.12
CA GLY A 281 -5.71 -8.36 -0.53
C GLY A 281 -4.35 -8.22 -1.21
N THR A 282 -3.65 -9.35 -1.28
CA THR A 282 -2.29 -9.43 -1.80
C THR A 282 -2.23 -10.32 -3.03
N PHE A 283 -1.53 -9.86 -4.05
CA PHE A 283 -1.23 -10.63 -5.25
C PHE A 283 0.10 -11.35 -5.06
N GLY A 284 0.05 -12.69 -4.97
CA GLY A 284 1.21 -13.55 -4.81
C GLY A 284 1.89 -13.81 -6.15
N CYS A 285 3.21 -13.68 -6.20
CA CYS A 285 3.97 -13.81 -7.44
C CYS A 285 5.34 -14.44 -7.20
N LEU A 286 5.91 -15.06 -8.25
CA LEU A 286 7.34 -15.34 -8.34
C LEU A 286 8.00 -14.38 -9.32
N ARG A 287 9.13 -13.82 -8.94
CA ARG A 287 9.90 -12.92 -9.80
C ARG A 287 11.13 -13.62 -10.37
N PRO A 288 11.14 -13.96 -11.68
CA PRO A 288 12.31 -14.47 -12.35
C PRO A 288 13.33 -13.38 -12.65
N ASN A 289 14.60 -13.73 -12.64
CA ASN A 289 15.68 -12.92 -13.18
C ASN A 289 15.75 -13.13 -14.70
N HIS A 290 15.65 -12.04 -15.47
CA HIS A 290 15.66 -12.07 -16.93
C HIS A 290 17.07 -11.84 -17.53
N LEU A 291 18.07 -11.55 -16.69
CA LEU A 291 19.42 -11.24 -17.18
C LEU A 291 20.27 -12.48 -17.43
N HIS A 292 20.13 -13.51 -16.57
CA HIS A 292 21.06 -14.64 -16.55
C HIS A 292 20.35 -15.97 -16.28
N GLY A 293 21.01 -17.05 -16.68
CA GLY A 293 20.59 -18.44 -16.42
C GLY A 293 19.32 -18.85 -17.15
N PRO A 294 18.73 -19.99 -16.78
CA PRO A 294 17.57 -20.54 -17.49
C PRO A 294 16.35 -19.62 -17.49
N THR A 295 16.18 -18.84 -16.42
CA THR A 295 15.04 -17.90 -16.30
C THR A 295 15.13 -16.71 -17.25
N ALA A 296 16.26 -16.44 -17.90
CA ALA A 296 16.36 -15.46 -19.00
C ALA A 296 15.57 -15.93 -20.24
N ASN A 297 15.38 -17.24 -20.42
CA ASN A 297 14.62 -17.81 -21.54
C ASN A 297 13.12 -17.78 -21.27
N ALA A 298 12.36 -17.12 -22.14
CA ALA A 298 10.90 -17.02 -22.03
C ALA A 298 10.20 -18.38 -22.15
N GLY A 299 10.76 -19.33 -22.93
CA GLY A 299 10.23 -20.70 -23.04
C GLY A 299 10.28 -21.44 -21.72
N VAL A 300 11.40 -21.32 -21.00
CA VAL A 300 11.56 -21.88 -19.65
C VAL A 300 10.56 -21.25 -18.69
N ARG A 301 10.43 -19.92 -18.70
CA ARG A 301 9.45 -19.23 -17.85
C ARG A 301 8.00 -19.63 -18.12
N ARG A 302 7.65 -19.87 -19.42
CA ARG A 302 6.31 -20.41 -19.78
C ARG A 302 6.08 -21.82 -19.25
N ALA A 303 7.09 -22.68 -19.30
CA ALA A 303 7.01 -24.02 -18.72
C ALA A 303 6.87 -23.95 -17.18
N MET A 304 7.59 -23.03 -16.53
CA MET A 304 7.47 -22.79 -15.09
C MET A 304 6.06 -22.28 -14.73
N LEU A 305 5.51 -21.32 -15.49
CA LEU A 305 4.13 -20.85 -15.31
C LEU A 305 3.12 -22.02 -15.43
N ALA A 306 3.30 -22.89 -16.42
CA ALA A 306 2.43 -24.04 -16.65
C ALA A 306 2.52 -25.10 -15.54
N ALA A 307 3.67 -25.21 -14.85
CA ALA A 307 3.87 -26.12 -13.73
C ALA A 307 3.10 -25.72 -12.47
N ILE A 308 2.80 -24.43 -12.29
CA ILE A 308 2.13 -23.93 -11.09
C ILE A 308 0.63 -24.23 -11.11
N ASP A 309 0.12 -24.85 -10.05
CA ASP A 309 -1.29 -24.83 -9.70
C ASP A 309 -1.53 -23.71 -8.68
N GLN A 310 -2.24 -22.67 -9.11
CA GLN A 310 -2.50 -21.53 -8.22
C GLN A 310 -3.44 -21.90 -7.06
N VAL A 311 -4.33 -22.91 -7.25
CA VAL A 311 -5.21 -23.37 -6.16
C VAL A 311 -4.40 -24.08 -5.08
N ASP A 312 -3.44 -24.95 -5.47
CA ASP A 312 -2.55 -25.61 -4.52
C ASP A 312 -1.72 -24.59 -3.73
N VAL A 313 -1.16 -23.59 -4.43
CA VAL A 313 -0.40 -22.51 -3.78
C VAL A 313 -1.28 -21.74 -2.80
N MET A 314 -2.47 -21.31 -3.22
CA MET A 314 -3.35 -20.51 -2.37
C MET A 314 -3.93 -21.32 -1.20
N THR A 315 -4.15 -22.62 -1.39
CA THR A 315 -4.55 -23.54 -0.30
C THR A 315 -3.43 -23.65 0.75
N ALA A 316 -2.17 -23.71 0.33
CA ALA A 316 -1.04 -23.71 1.26
C ALA A 316 -0.89 -22.36 2.00
N VAL A 317 -1.21 -21.24 1.32
CA VAL A 317 -1.08 -19.88 1.87
C VAL A 317 -2.22 -19.55 2.85
N MET A 318 -3.48 -19.91 2.53
CA MET A 318 -4.68 -19.46 3.26
C MET A 318 -5.49 -20.59 3.88
N GLY A 319 -5.06 -21.85 3.72
CA GLY A 319 -5.83 -23.01 4.14
C GLY A 319 -6.97 -23.34 3.16
N GLY A 320 -7.88 -24.21 3.58
CA GLY A 320 -8.97 -24.74 2.75
C GLY A 320 -10.19 -23.83 2.59
N ASP A 321 -10.16 -22.59 3.05
CA ASP A 321 -11.28 -21.64 2.92
C ASP A 321 -11.18 -20.86 1.59
N PRO A 322 -11.95 -21.22 0.53
CA PRO A 322 -11.87 -20.59 -0.77
C PRO A 322 -12.36 -19.13 -0.79
N SER A 323 -13.02 -18.66 0.28
CA SER A 323 -13.42 -17.26 0.41
C SER A 323 -12.25 -16.32 0.68
N LEU A 324 -11.11 -16.86 1.12
CA LEU A 324 -9.90 -16.11 1.48
C LEU A 324 -8.89 -15.99 0.32
N TYR A 325 -9.20 -16.53 -0.87
CA TYR A 325 -8.32 -16.37 -2.02
C TYR A 325 -9.09 -16.39 -3.35
N ARG A 326 -8.40 -16.00 -4.40
CA ARG A 326 -8.86 -16.09 -5.79
C ARG A 326 -7.78 -16.77 -6.65
N ALA A 327 -8.16 -17.88 -7.29
CA ALA A 327 -7.33 -18.65 -8.20
C ALA A 327 -8.23 -19.42 -9.18
N PRO A 328 -7.87 -19.52 -10.48
CA PRO A 328 -6.70 -18.90 -11.09
C PRO A 328 -6.93 -17.41 -11.40
N VAL A 329 -5.85 -16.63 -11.34
CA VAL A 329 -5.81 -15.23 -11.73
C VAL A 329 -4.79 -15.01 -12.87
N GLY A 330 -5.01 -13.99 -13.69
CA GLY A 330 -4.08 -13.55 -14.73
C GLY A 330 -3.08 -12.51 -14.20
N PHE A 331 -2.77 -11.51 -15.02
CA PHE A 331 -1.84 -10.44 -14.68
C PHE A 331 -2.56 -9.19 -14.14
N TYR A 332 -3.89 -9.15 -14.18
CA TYR A 332 -4.73 -8.14 -13.54
C TYR A 332 -5.67 -8.80 -12.54
N ILE A 333 -5.99 -8.08 -11.48
CA ILE A 333 -6.84 -8.63 -10.42
C ILE A 333 -8.31 -8.70 -10.83
N PRO A 334 -9.01 -9.78 -10.48
CA PRO A 334 -10.45 -9.93 -10.71
C PRO A 334 -11.25 -8.78 -10.09
N GLY A 335 -12.28 -8.32 -10.82
CA GLY A 335 -13.17 -7.24 -10.36
C GLY A 335 -12.65 -5.83 -10.62
N THR A 336 -11.51 -5.66 -11.31
CA THR A 336 -11.01 -4.35 -11.74
C THR A 336 -11.30 -4.09 -13.22
N PRO A 337 -11.25 -2.82 -13.68
CA PRO A 337 -11.57 -2.47 -15.06
C PRO A 337 -10.74 -3.19 -16.13
N SER A 338 -9.46 -3.47 -15.85
CA SER A 338 -8.56 -4.17 -16.80
C SER A 338 -8.57 -5.68 -16.66
N ALA A 339 -9.30 -6.25 -15.68
CA ALA A 339 -9.47 -7.69 -15.57
C ALA A 339 -10.14 -8.23 -16.83
N ASN A 340 -9.53 -9.24 -17.45
CA ASN A 340 -10.02 -9.83 -18.70
C ASN A 340 -9.60 -11.31 -18.82
N ASP A 341 -10.20 -12.02 -19.77
CA ASP A 341 -9.98 -13.46 -19.97
C ASP A 341 -8.92 -13.78 -21.04
N ALA A 342 -8.26 -12.78 -21.63
CA ALA A 342 -7.28 -12.99 -22.67
C ALA A 342 -6.11 -13.86 -22.18
N GLY A 343 -5.93 -15.03 -22.77
CA GLY A 343 -4.86 -15.98 -22.41
C GLY A 343 -5.09 -16.77 -21.12
N MET A 344 -6.21 -16.60 -20.40
CA MET A 344 -6.49 -17.27 -19.12
C MET A 344 -6.57 -18.81 -19.26
N ASP A 345 -6.82 -19.34 -20.43
CA ASP A 345 -6.75 -20.79 -20.68
C ASP A 345 -5.39 -21.39 -20.29
N ARG A 346 -4.32 -20.62 -20.34
CA ARG A 346 -2.95 -21.05 -19.98
C ARG A 346 -2.77 -21.38 -18.49
N VAL A 347 -3.64 -20.86 -17.64
CA VAL A 347 -3.66 -21.14 -16.19
C VAL A 347 -4.90 -21.92 -15.76
N ARG A 348 -5.99 -21.89 -16.55
CA ARG A 348 -7.21 -22.68 -16.30
C ARG A 348 -7.11 -24.12 -16.79
N LYS A 349 -6.41 -24.34 -17.93
CA LYS A 349 -6.24 -25.65 -18.58
C LYS A 349 -4.77 -26.07 -18.47
N ARG A 350 -4.40 -26.62 -17.33
CA ARG A 350 -3.00 -27.00 -17.08
C ARG A 350 -2.56 -28.13 -18.00
N PRO A 351 -1.37 -28.01 -18.64
CA PRO A 351 -0.77 -29.12 -19.36
C PRO A 351 -0.41 -30.27 -18.41
N THR A 352 -0.31 -31.48 -18.96
CA THR A 352 0.24 -32.63 -18.21
C THR A 352 1.72 -32.42 -17.93
N LYS A 353 2.25 -33.17 -16.92
CA LYS A 353 3.68 -33.14 -16.60
C LYS A 353 4.57 -33.43 -17.82
N ASP A 354 4.16 -34.39 -18.67
CA ASP A 354 4.93 -34.74 -19.86
C ASP A 354 4.90 -33.62 -20.92
N GLN A 355 3.78 -32.91 -21.06
CA GLN A 355 3.70 -31.74 -21.90
C GLN A 355 4.59 -30.60 -21.38
N ILE A 356 4.65 -30.39 -20.07
CA ILE A 356 5.54 -29.37 -19.48
C ILE A 356 7.02 -29.75 -19.68
N LYS A 357 7.38 -31.04 -19.52
CA LYS A 357 8.73 -31.53 -19.85
C LYS A 357 9.08 -31.32 -21.32
N ALA A 358 8.12 -31.53 -22.22
CA ALA A 358 8.31 -31.25 -23.65
C ALA A 358 8.53 -29.75 -23.89
N MET A 359 7.77 -28.85 -23.23
CA MET A 359 7.99 -27.40 -23.29
C MET A 359 9.38 -27.00 -22.82
N LEU A 360 9.89 -27.59 -21.74
CA LEU A 360 11.25 -27.34 -21.22
C LEU A 360 12.30 -27.77 -22.25
N LYS A 361 12.14 -28.96 -22.86
CA LYS A 361 13.03 -29.46 -23.90
C LYS A 361 13.01 -28.58 -25.15
N GLU A 362 11.84 -28.14 -25.61
CA GLU A 362 11.67 -27.21 -26.73
C GLU A 362 12.33 -25.86 -26.45
N ALA A 363 12.27 -25.39 -25.20
CA ALA A 363 12.95 -24.18 -24.75
C ALA A 363 14.48 -24.36 -24.63
N GLY A 364 15.02 -25.54 -24.88
CA GLY A 364 16.46 -25.84 -24.79
C GLY A 364 16.97 -26.00 -23.35
N TYR A 365 16.08 -26.22 -22.38
CA TYR A 365 16.49 -26.49 -20.99
C TYR A 365 17.12 -27.89 -20.87
N ALA A 366 18.35 -27.95 -20.41
CA ALA A 366 19.14 -29.19 -20.28
C ALA A 366 19.47 -29.58 -18.82
N GLY A 367 18.74 -29.00 -17.84
CA GLY A 367 18.92 -29.27 -16.42
C GLY A 367 19.83 -28.27 -15.71
N GLU A 368 20.03 -27.11 -16.31
CA GLU A 368 20.77 -26.01 -15.69
C GLU A 368 20.10 -25.59 -14.36
N LYS A 369 20.92 -25.22 -13.42
CA LYS A 369 20.51 -24.86 -12.08
C LYS A 369 19.68 -23.58 -12.03
N ILE A 370 18.54 -23.60 -11.31
CA ILE A 370 17.73 -22.44 -10.95
C ILE A 370 17.90 -22.18 -9.46
N VAL A 371 18.54 -21.07 -9.10
CA VAL A 371 18.71 -20.63 -7.71
C VAL A 371 17.44 -19.94 -7.24
N PHE A 372 16.71 -20.59 -6.34
CA PHE A 372 15.47 -20.07 -5.75
C PHE A 372 15.76 -19.53 -4.35
N MET A 373 15.63 -18.22 -4.15
CA MET A 373 15.74 -17.58 -2.84
C MET A 373 14.44 -17.78 -2.06
N HIS A 374 14.46 -18.56 -0.98
CA HIS A 374 13.31 -18.98 -0.19
C HIS A 374 13.28 -18.30 1.17
N PRO A 375 12.37 -17.33 1.42
CA PRO A 375 12.24 -16.65 2.71
C PRO A 375 11.45 -17.51 3.71
N THR A 376 12.12 -18.05 4.72
CA THR A 376 11.53 -18.96 5.71
C THR A 376 10.94 -18.23 6.93
N ASP A 377 11.18 -16.93 7.07
CA ASP A 377 10.67 -16.07 8.13
C ASP A 377 9.35 -15.37 7.79
N GLN A 378 8.86 -15.54 6.54
CA GLN A 378 7.62 -14.91 6.04
C GLN A 378 6.60 -16.00 5.70
N VAL A 379 5.65 -16.25 6.60
CA VAL A 379 4.70 -17.37 6.52
C VAL A 379 4.06 -17.56 5.14
N TYR A 380 3.57 -16.48 4.53
CA TYR A 380 2.95 -16.55 3.20
C TYR A 380 3.96 -16.83 2.08
N TYR A 381 5.16 -16.24 2.16
CA TYR A 381 6.19 -16.42 1.15
C TYR A 381 6.86 -17.79 1.28
N ASP A 382 7.01 -18.30 2.50
CA ASP A 382 7.46 -19.66 2.79
C ASP A 382 6.52 -20.68 2.13
N ALA A 383 5.20 -20.59 2.40
CA ALA A 383 4.20 -21.47 1.80
C ALA A 383 4.19 -21.40 0.27
N MET A 384 4.24 -20.19 -0.32
CA MET A 384 4.31 -20.02 -1.77
C MET A 384 5.58 -20.69 -2.36
N SER A 385 6.71 -20.53 -1.69
CA SER A 385 8.00 -21.10 -2.13
C SER A 385 7.99 -22.61 -2.10
N ALA A 386 7.53 -23.19 -1.00
CA ALA A 386 7.52 -24.64 -0.82
C ALA A 386 6.71 -25.35 -1.92
N VAL A 387 5.49 -24.85 -2.21
CA VAL A 387 4.64 -25.41 -3.27
C VAL A 387 5.26 -25.22 -4.64
N ALA A 388 5.78 -24.01 -4.94
CA ALA A 388 6.37 -23.73 -6.25
C ALA A 388 7.64 -24.56 -6.51
N ILE A 389 8.53 -24.71 -5.52
CA ILE A 389 9.74 -25.52 -5.61
C ILE A 389 9.36 -26.99 -5.86
N ALA A 390 8.38 -27.53 -5.13
CA ALA A 390 7.89 -28.88 -5.32
C ALA A 390 7.35 -29.10 -6.74
N ALA A 391 6.51 -28.15 -7.24
CA ALA A 391 5.95 -28.21 -8.58
C ALA A 391 7.03 -28.18 -9.69
N PHE A 392 8.07 -27.36 -9.52
CA PHE A 392 9.18 -27.27 -10.47
C PHE A 392 10.03 -28.55 -10.48
N ARG A 393 10.36 -29.09 -9.31
CA ARG A 393 11.10 -30.37 -9.19
C ARG A 393 10.33 -31.54 -9.81
N ASP A 394 9.00 -31.56 -9.65
CA ASP A 394 8.13 -32.62 -10.16
C ASP A 394 8.08 -32.70 -11.71
N VAL A 395 8.34 -31.59 -12.39
CA VAL A 395 8.46 -31.55 -13.87
C VAL A 395 9.91 -31.60 -14.36
N GLY A 396 10.88 -31.85 -13.47
CA GLY A 396 12.29 -32.04 -13.81
C GLY A 396 13.13 -30.76 -13.89
N ILE A 397 12.66 -29.66 -13.29
CA ILE A 397 13.47 -28.45 -13.17
C ILE A 397 14.46 -28.63 -12.00
N ASN A 398 15.75 -28.36 -12.25
CA ASN A 398 16.81 -28.45 -11.25
C ASN A 398 16.81 -27.19 -10.35
N VAL A 399 16.08 -27.26 -9.24
CA VAL A 399 15.95 -26.15 -8.29
C VAL A 399 16.95 -26.31 -7.14
N GLU A 400 17.91 -25.38 -7.07
CA GLU A 400 18.71 -25.14 -5.87
C GLU A 400 17.96 -24.16 -4.96
N GLU A 401 17.40 -24.69 -3.88
CA GLU A 401 16.72 -23.91 -2.87
C GLU A 401 17.72 -23.29 -1.91
N GLN A 402 17.63 -21.96 -1.73
CA GLN A 402 18.47 -21.23 -0.80
C GLN A 402 17.57 -20.54 0.24
N SER A 403 17.35 -21.26 1.35
CA SER A 403 16.57 -20.80 2.49
C SER A 403 17.30 -19.68 3.23
N THR A 404 16.62 -18.56 3.49
CA THR A 404 17.17 -17.40 4.19
C THR A 404 16.03 -16.54 4.76
N ASP A 405 16.36 -15.44 5.43
CA ASP A 405 15.40 -14.43 5.87
C ASP A 405 15.06 -13.44 4.75
N TRP A 406 13.91 -12.77 4.89
CA TRP A 406 13.43 -11.81 3.91
C TRP A 406 14.35 -10.58 3.74
N GLY A 407 14.99 -10.12 4.82
CA GLY A 407 15.93 -9.01 4.78
C GLY A 407 17.10 -9.30 3.84
N THR A 408 17.69 -10.48 3.96
CA THR A 408 18.75 -10.98 3.06
C THR A 408 18.28 -11.05 1.60
N ILE A 409 17.04 -11.50 1.35
CA ILE A 409 16.48 -11.50 -0.01
C ILE A 409 16.33 -10.08 -0.55
N VAL A 410 15.85 -9.14 0.28
CA VAL A 410 15.68 -7.72 -0.11
C VAL A 410 17.00 -7.10 -0.52
N GLU A 411 18.09 -7.41 0.13
CA GLU A 411 19.43 -6.97 -0.26
C GLU A 411 19.90 -7.68 -1.53
N ARG A 412 19.87 -9.01 -1.53
CA ARG A 412 20.44 -9.84 -2.60
C ARG A 412 19.70 -9.69 -3.94
N ARG A 413 18.38 -9.47 -3.94
CA ARG A 413 17.60 -9.26 -5.18
C ARG A 413 18.05 -8.04 -5.99
N THR A 414 18.85 -7.13 -5.41
CA THR A 414 19.43 -5.98 -6.10
C THR A 414 20.60 -6.36 -7.00
N SER A 415 21.21 -7.54 -6.77
CA SER A 415 22.36 -8.03 -7.52
C SER A 415 22.00 -8.39 -8.96
N LYS A 416 22.75 -7.85 -9.91
CA LYS A 416 22.70 -8.17 -11.34
C LYS A 416 23.78 -9.18 -11.75
N GLU A 417 24.50 -9.75 -10.81
CA GLU A 417 25.56 -10.71 -11.06
C GLU A 417 25.01 -12.05 -11.57
N PRO A 418 25.77 -12.79 -12.38
CA PRO A 418 25.42 -14.14 -12.77
C PRO A 418 25.48 -15.11 -11.58
N LEU A 419 24.92 -16.32 -11.74
CA LEU A 419 24.76 -17.30 -10.65
C LEU A 419 26.10 -17.69 -10.00
N GLU A 420 27.16 -17.79 -10.80
CA GLU A 420 28.51 -18.16 -10.37
C GLU A 420 29.16 -17.09 -9.47
N LYS A 421 28.64 -15.87 -9.50
CA LYS A 421 29.08 -14.74 -8.68
C LYS A 421 28.06 -14.38 -7.58
N GLY A 422 27.24 -15.33 -7.16
CA GLY A 422 26.24 -15.10 -6.09
C GLY A 422 24.93 -14.49 -6.55
N GLY A 423 24.67 -14.47 -7.86
CA GLY A 423 23.37 -14.04 -8.42
C GLY A 423 22.24 -15.01 -8.04
N TRP A 424 21.06 -14.73 -8.53
CA TRP A 424 19.82 -15.45 -8.22
C TRP A 424 18.98 -15.65 -9.48
N SER A 425 18.11 -16.68 -9.46
CA SER A 425 17.19 -16.94 -10.57
C SER A 425 15.75 -16.52 -10.26
N MET A 426 15.30 -16.67 -9.02
CA MET A 426 13.90 -16.44 -8.66
C MET A 426 13.71 -16.16 -7.17
N PHE A 427 12.68 -15.39 -6.84
CA PHE A 427 12.18 -15.22 -5.47
C PHE A 427 10.67 -14.98 -5.44
N PRO A 428 9.95 -15.33 -4.35
CA PRO A 428 8.56 -15.02 -4.15
C PRO A 428 8.39 -13.59 -3.66
N TYR A 429 7.24 -12.98 -3.95
CA TYR A 429 6.83 -11.72 -3.33
C TYR A 429 5.31 -11.59 -3.35
N GLY A 430 4.80 -10.76 -2.44
CA GLY A 430 3.43 -10.28 -2.44
C GLY A 430 3.40 -8.79 -2.71
N ALA A 431 2.39 -8.34 -3.43
CA ALA A 431 2.14 -6.93 -3.64
C ALA A 431 0.67 -6.60 -3.38
N PRO A 432 0.34 -5.37 -2.91
CA PRO A 432 -1.05 -4.95 -2.78
C PRO A 432 -1.79 -5.17 -4.09
N ALA A 433 -2.81 -6.03 -4.08
CA ALA A 433 -3.49 -6.43 -5.31
C ALA A 433 -4.15 -5.24 -6.02
N ALA A 434 -4.58 -4.22 -5.26
CA ALA A 434 -5.10 -2.96 -5.80
C ALA A 434 -4.16 -2.25 -6.79
N GLU A 435 -2.85 -2.54 -6.76
CA GLU A 435 -1.86 -2.00 -7.69
C GLU A 435 -1.76 -2.81 -9.00
N TYR A 436 -2.50 -3.93 -9.16
CA TYR A 436 -2.58 -4.73 -10.39
C TYR A 436 -3.90 -4.53 -11.12
N ARG A 437 -4.47 -3.34 -11.02
CA ARG A 437 -5.77 -3.00 -11.58
C ARG A 437 -5.75 -2.67 -13.08
N ASP A 438 -4.60 -2.21 -13.60
CA ASP A 438 -4.42 -1.77 -14.98
C ASP A 438 -2.93 -1.78 -15.40
N PRO A 439 -2.60 -1.63 -16.69
CA PRO A 439 -1.23 -1.69 -17.20
C PRO A 439 -0.27 -0.65 -16.61
N ILE A 440 -0.77 0.50 -16.14
CA ILE A 440 0.09 1.56 -15.58
C ILE A 440 0.53 1.19 -14.18
N PHE A 441 -0.45 0.83 -13.33
CA PHE A 441 -0.20 0.54 -11.92
C PHE A 441 0.46 -0.82 -11.71
N ALA A 442 0.25 -1.78 -12.60
CA ALA A 442 0.97 -3.06 -12.61
C ALA A 442 2.44 -2.84 -13.03
N THR A 443 3.21 -2.15 -12.21
CA THR A 443 4.60 -1.75 -12.52
C THR A 443 5.53 -2.96 -12.73
N ASN A 444 5.16 -4.13 -12.22
CA ASN A 444 5.91 -5.38 -12.44
C ASN A 444 5.78 -5.93 -13.88
N LEU A 445 4.83 -5.41 -14.68
CA LEU A 445 4.75 -5.68 -16.12
C LEU A 445 5.75 -4.86 -16.94
N ARG A 446 6.41 -3.85 -16.34
CA ARG A 446 7.35 -3.02 -17.08
C ARG A 446 8.49 -3.83 -17.68
N GLY A 447 8.72 -3.63 -18.97
CA GLY A 447 9.80 -4.24 -19.76
C GLY A 447 10.89 -3.26 -20.14
N ASN A 448 11.24 -2.30 -19.27
CA ASN A 448 12.21 -1.24 -19.55
C ASN A 448 13.66 -1.60 -19.14
N GLY A 449 13.99 -2.89 -19.08
CA GLY A 449 15.35 -3.39 -18.90
C GLY A 449 15.96 -2.98 -17.58
N GLY A 450 17.14 -2.40 -17.59
CA GLY A 450 17.89 -2.02 -16.39
C GLY A 450 17.18 -1.05 -15.44
N ALA A 451 16.15 -0.35 -15.90
CA ALA A 451 15.28 0.51 -15.12
C ALA A 451 14.00 -0.19 -14.63
N ALA A 452 13.74 -1.43 -15.07
CA ALA A 452 12.66 -2.24 -14.52
C ALA A 452 12.93 -2.63 -13.07
N TRP A 453 11.85 -2.96 -12.35
CA TRP A 453 11.96 -3.54 -11.02
C TRP A 453 12.81 -4.84 -11.07
N PHE A 454 13.36 -5.27 -9.93
CA PHE A 454 14.25 -6.43 -9.82
C PHE A 454 13.83 -7.59 -10.74
N GLY A 455 14.81 -8.28 -11.34
CA GLY A 455 14.60 -9.25 -12.41
C GLY A 455 14.74 -8.65 -13.82
N TRP A 456 14.58 -7.35 -13.97
CA TRP A 456 14.97 -6.52 -15.13
C TRP A 456 14.48 -7.04 -16.49
N PRO A 457 13.19 -7.33 -16.68
CA PRO A 457 12.69 -7.74 -17.98
C PRO A 457 12.87 -6.64 -19.03
N THR A 458 13.17 -7.06 -20.25
CA THR A 458 13.23 -6.19 -21.43
C THR A 458 12.16 -6.62 -22.41
N ASP A 459 11.15 -5.78 -22.63
CA ASP A 459 10.05 -6.02 -23.58
C ASP A 459 9.54 -4.69 -24.14
N ARG A 460 10.08 -4.33 -25.31
CA ARG A 460 9.73 -3.08 -25.99
C ARG A 460 8.25 -3.02 -26.39
N GLU A 461 7.67 -4.15 -26.78
CA GLU A 461 6.27 -4.22 -27.20
C GLU A 461 5.33 -3.99 -26.00
N MET A 462 5.63 -4.58 -24.84
CA MET A 462 4.91 -4.31 -23.59
C MET A 462 4.95 -2.81 -23.26
N GLU A 463 6.12 -2.17 -23.29
CA GLU A 463 6.23 -0.73 -23.01
C GLU A 463 5.46 0.13 -24.03
N THR A 464 5.45 -0.27 -25.32
CA THR A 464 4.67 0.41 -26.37
C THR A 464 3.17 0.35 -26.05
N MET A 465 2.64 -0.84 -25.71
CA MET A 465 1.22 -1.00 -25.37
C MET A 465 0.85 -0.26 -24.08
N ARG A 466 1.70 -0.30 -23.06
CA ARG A 466 1.49 0.43 -21.81
C ARG A 466 1.48 1.95 -22.04
N ASN A 467 2.37 2.47 -22.89
CA ASN A 467 2.38 3.89 -23.26
C ASN A 467 1.13 4.27 -24.06
N ALA A 468 0.71 3.44 -25.02
CA ALA A 468 -0.53 3.67 -25.78
C ALA A 468 -1.77 3.69 -24.86
N TRP A 469 -1.81 2.82 -23.85
CA TRP A 469 -2.87 2.80 -22.85
C TRP A 469 -2.91 4.13 -22.05
N MET A 470 -1.73 4.63 -21.63
CA MET A 470 -1.62 5.90 -20.91
C MET A 470 -2.04 7.11 -21.75
N ASP A 471 -1.74 7.08 -23.04
CA ASP A 471 -2.02 8.17 -23.97
C ASP A 471 -3.49 8.17 -24.44
N SER A 472 -4.20 7.02 -24.31
CA SER A 472 -5.59 6.87 -24.74
C SER A 472 -6.57 7.41 -23.70
N THR A 473 -7.58 8.16 -24.18
CA THR A 473 -8.78 8.55 -23.42
C THR A 473 -10.01 7.74 -23.83
N ASP A 474 -9.89 6.85 -24.83
CA ASP A 474 -10.97 5.98 -25.29
C ASP A 474 -11.02 4.69 -24.46
N PRO A 475 -12.12 4.44 -23.72
CA PRO A 475 -12.27 3.22 -22.92
C PRO A 475 -12.26 1.92 -23.75
N ALA A 476 -12.70 1.95 -25.00
CA ALA A 476 -12.69 0.77 -25.87
C ALA A 476 -11.26 0.41 -26.27
N GLU A 477 -10.44 1.40 -26.63
CA GLU A 477 -9.02 1.20 -26.92
C GLU A 477 -8.25 0.76 -25.67
N GLN A 478 -8.54 1.34 -24.50
CA GLN A 478 -7.93 0.89 -23.24
C GLN A 478 -8.23 -0.59 -22.97
N LYS A 479 -9.49 -1.05 -23.13
CA LYS A 479 -9.85 -2.47 -22.97
C LYS A 479 -9.13 -3.38 -23.99
N ARG A 480 -8.98 -2.93 -25.23
CA ARG A 480 -8.22 -3.67 -26.24
C ARG A 480 -6.75 -3.83 -25.82
N LEU A 481 -6.17 -2.77 -25.28
CA LEU A 481 -4.79 -2.77 -24.78
C LEU A 481 -4.62 -3.59 -23.50
N ASP A 482 -5.63 -3.63 -22.61
CA ASP A 482 -5.63 -4.53 -21.45
C ASP A 482 -5.52 -5.99 -21.88
N ALA A 483 -6.32 -6.41 -22.86
CA ALA A 483 -6.27 -7.77 -23.39
C ALA A 483 -4.92 -8.07 -24.08
N ALA A 484 -4.40 -7.13 -24.87
CA ALA A 484 -3.13 -7.28 -25.57
C ALA A 484 -1.95 -7.37 -24.59
N THR A 485 -1.89 -6.51 -23.57
CA THR A 485 -0.84 -6.55 -22.55
C THR A 485 -0.89 -7.83 -21.71
N GLN A 486 -2.09 -8.35 -21.38
CA GLN A 486 -2.21 -9.62 -20.67
C GLN A 486 -1.77 -10.82 -21.54
N LEU A 487 -2.13 -10.87 -22.81
CA LEU A 487 -1.63 -11.89 -23.76
C LEU A 487 -0.12 -11.85 -23.86
N ARG A 488 0.47 -10.66 -24.03
CA ARG A 488 1.91 -10.47 -24.06
C ARG A 488 2.59 -10.93 -22.77
N ALA A 489 1.99 -10.62 -21.62
CA ALA A 489 2.51 -11.08 -20.34
C ALA A 489 2.49 -12.61 -20.20
N PHE A 490 1.51 -13.31 -20.75
CA PHE A 490 1.51 -14.78 -20.85
C PHE A 490 2.57 -15.34 -21.81
N GLU A 491 3.02 -14.56 -22.79
CA GLU A 491 4.08 -14.98 -23.72
C GLU A 491 5.47 -14.78 -23.13
N THR A 492 5.71 -13.64 -22.52
CA THR A 492 7.04 -13.24 -22.03
C THR A 492 7.28 -13.61 -20.57
N VAL A 493 6.23 -13.82 -19.80
CA VAL A 493 6.21 -14.17 -18.36
C VAL A 493 7.15 -13.28 -17.56
N PRO A 494 6.83 -11.98 -17.41
CA PRO A 494 7.65 -11.04 -16.65
C PRO A 494 7.68 -11.40 -15.15
N TYR A 495 6.65 -12.08 -14.66
CA TYR A 495 6.53 -12.74 -13.36
C TYR A 495 5.52 -13.88 -13.47
N ILE A 496 5.51 -14.81 -12.51
CA ILE A 496 4.56 -15.92 -12.47
C ILE A 496 3.50 -15.59 -11.42
N PRO A 497 2.23 -15.35 -11.80
CA PRO A 497 1.14 -15.18 -10.85
C PRO A 497 0.88 -16.49 -10.09
N LEU A 498 0.78 -16.39 -8.77
CA LEU A 498 0.54 -17.53 -7.86
C LEU A 498 -0.89 -17.56 -7.32
N GLY A 499 -1.66 -16.50 -7.52
CA GLY A 499 -2.98 -16.30 -6.96
C GLY A 499 -3.09 -14.98 -6.22
N GLN A 500 -4.29 -14.70 -5.72
CA GLN A 500 -4.59 -13.53 -4.90
C GLN A 500 -5.16 -14.02 -3.57
N TYR A 501 -4.59 -13.59 -2.45
CA TYR A 501 -5.05 -13.97 -1.12
C TYR A 501 -5.51 -12.76 -0.32
N LEU A 502 -6.47 -12.99 0.57
CA LEU A 502 -7.17 -11.98 1.36
C LEU A 502 -6.93 -12.25 2.85
N PRO A 503 -5.79 -11.82 3.41
CA PRO A 503 -5.52 -12.02 4.82
C PRO A 503 -6.62 -11.38 5.66
N PRO A 504 -7.30 -12.12 6.55
CA PRO A 504 -8.30 -11.53 7.41
C PRO A 504 -7.63 -10.72 8.52
N ALA A 505 -8.26 -9.62 8.89
CA ALA A 505 -8.04 -8.97 10.18
C ALA A 505 -8.93 -9.64 11.25
N ALA A 506 -8.59 -9.42 12.51
CA ALA A 506 -9.46 -9.78 13.62
C ALA A 506 -9.72 -8.55 14.50
N TYR A 507 -10.97 -8.28 14.81
CA TYR A 507 -11.34 -7.12 15.61
C TYR A 507 -12.54 -7.38 16.52
N ARG A 508 -12.69 -6.56 17.56
CA ARG A 508 -13.80 -6.65 18.49
C ARG A 508 -15.12 -6.24 17.83
N LYS A 509 -16.19 -6.99 18.03
CA LYS A 509 -17.52 -6.71 17.46
C LYS A 509 -18.16 -5.41 17.96
N ASN A 510 -17.63 -4.81 19.04
CA ASN A 510 -18.04 -3.49 19.49
C ASN A 510 -17.41 -2.34 18.68
N LEU A 511 -16.50 -2.62 17.74
CA LEU A 511 -16.09 -1.67 16.72
C LEU A 511 -17.14 -1.67 15.60
N LEU A 512 -17.88 -0.55 15.48
CA LEU A 512 -18.92 -0.37 14.48
C LEU A 512 -18.43 0.58 13.38
N GLY A 513 -18.88 0.39 12.15
CA GLY A 513 -18.52 1.24 11.02
C GLY A 513 -17.13 0.95 10.45
N VAL A 514 -16.55 -0.23 10.71
CA VAL A 514 -15.29 -0.67 10.11
C VAL A 514 -15.45 -0.72 8.58
N LEU A 515 -14.69 0.12 7.88
CA LEU A 515 -14.75 0.23 6.42
C LEU A 515 -13.88 -0.83 5.75
N LYS A 516 -14.35 -1.33 4.61
CA LYS A 516 -13.59 -2.23 3.74
C LYS A 516 -12.86 -1.43 2.67
N GLY A 517 -11.68 -1.88 2.28
CA GLY A 517 -10.85 -1.22 1.27
C GLY A 517 -9.48 -1.87 1.13
N ALA A 518 -8.52 -1.16 0.57
CA ALA A 518 -7.17 -1.68 0.33
C ALA A 518 -6.23 -1.55 1.54
N MET A 519 -6.74 -1.13 2.69
CA MET A 519 -6.02 -1.02 3.97
C MET A 519 -7.00 -0.75 5.12
N PRO A 520 -6.64 -1.03 6.39
CA PRO A 520 -7.43 -0.58 7.53
C PRO A 520 -7.43 0.94 7.63
N VAL A 521 -8.59 1.51 7.94
CA VAL A 521 -8.79 2.95 8.20
C VAL A 521 -9.58 3.12 9.50
N PHE A 522 -9.34 4.23 10.23
CA PHE A 522 -9.87 4.44 11.57
C PHE A 522 -10.90 5.58 11.66
N TRP A 523 -11.14 6.32 10.57
CA TRP A 523 -12.24 7.27 10.49
C TRP A 523 -13.57 6.53 10.32
N ASN A 524 -14.64 7.14 10.82
CA ASN A 524 -16.00 6.60 10.83
C ASN A 524 -16.19 5.31 11.66
N VAL A 525 -15.17 4.90 12.42
CA VAL A 525 -15.24 3.75 13.34
C VAL A 525 -15.61 4.26 14.72
N THR A 526 -16.64 3.66 15.33
CA THR A 526 -17.05 3.90 16.71
C THR A 526 -16.71 2.69 17.58
N LYS A 527 -16.53 2.92 18.90
CA LYS A 527 -16.32 1.85 19.88
C LYS A 527 -17.44 1.93 20.90
N GLY A 528 -18.25 0.88 20.95
CA GLY A 528 -19.38 0.71 21.88
C GLY A 528 -19.02 0.04 23.19
#